data_c556db5913fd85ee6d049ac66526a92f
#
_entry.id   c556db5913fd85ee6d049ac66526a92f
#
_cell.length_a   1.000
_cell.length_b   1.000
_cell.length_c   1.000
_cell.angle_alpha   90.00
_cell.angle_beta   90.00
_cell.angle_gamma   90.00
#
_symmetry.space_group_name_H-M   'P 1'
#
loop_
_entity.id
_entity.type
_entity.pdbx_description
1 polymer ?
#
loop_
_entity_poly.entity_id
_entity_poly.type
_entity_poly.pdbx_seq_one_letter_code
_entity_poly.pdbx_strand_id
1 'polypeptide(L)'
;MTTSNTKSSFLSLAIVAVAYGVIVPSTFSHAAPALTYIGDYPHTNTHNIYNSHNTRALNIDNANAWLEVDAVAYGDNIEAMRHHLNGQAEICAILKADAYGFGINNLMPTVMQHNVPCIGISSNEEIRIARSHGYKGRIMRVRAATNAEIEDAMQYGVEELIGSLKQAEIANELAKKAGKNIKFHMALNAGGMDRNGIDLSVNRLQQDAIAITKMSNLDIVGIMTHFPEEDREDVLKGLKTFKQQTDWLVKAANLDRENLTIHAA
;
A
#
# COMPACT_ATOMS: atom_id res chain seq x y z
N MET A 1 -14.86 3.41 -46.50
CA MET A 1 -13.58 3.54 -45.75
C MET A 1 -13.91 3.92 -44.33
N THR A 2 -14.07 2.94 -43.50
CA THR A 2 -14.39 3.11 -42.06
C THR A 2 -13.10 2.92 -41.29
N THR A 3 -12.57 4.00 -40.74
CA THR A 3 -11.39 4.01 -39.85
C THR A 3 -11.80 3.48 -38.49
N SER A 4 -11.38 2.26 -38.20
CA SER A 4 -11.47 1.64 -36.87
C SER A 4 -10.50 2.35 -35.92
N ASN A 5 -11.04 3.13 -34.99
CA ASN A 5 -10.29 3.72 -33.90
C ASN A 5 -10.15 2.67 -32.79
N THR A 6 -9.08 1.90 -32.83
CA THR A 6 -8.69 1.04 -31.69
C THR A 6 -8.17 1.94 -30.58
N LYS A 7 -9.01 2.25 -29.60
CA LYS A 7 -8.56 2.81 -28.33
C LYS A 7 -7.68 1.76 -27.65
N SER A 8 -6.39 2.05 -27.61
CA SER A 8 -5.43 1.32 -26.78
C SER A 8 -5.84 1.49 -25.32
N SER A 9 -6.32 0.43 -24.70
CA SER A 9 -6.58 0.40 -23.27
C SER A 9 -5.23 0.46 -22.54
N PHE A 10 -4.88 1.64 -22.06
CA PHE A 10 -3.70 1.82 -21.21
C PHE A 10 -3.91 1.03 -19.91
N LEU A 11 -3.02 0.07 -19.71
CA LEU A 11 -2.91 -0.71 -18.49
C LEU A 11 -2.36 0.23 -17.41
N SER A 12 -3.22 0.78 -16.54
CA SER A 12 -2.74 1.47 -15.33
C SER A 12 -2.15 0.43 -14.39
N LEU A 13 -0.84 0.20 -14.50
CA LEU A 13 -0.08 -0.63 -13.60
C LEU A 13 0.45 0.27 -12.47
N ALA A 14 -0.12 0.16 -11.28
CA ALA A 14 0.46 0.81 -10.11
C ALA A 14 1.73 0.04 -9.73
N ILE A 15 2.90 0.67 -9.84
CA ILE A 15 4.15 0.13 -9.34
C ILE A 15 4.25 0.55 -7.87
N VAL A 16 4.30 -0.43 -6.98
CA VAL A 16 4.60 -0.19 -5.58
C VAL A 16 6.10 0.05 -5.46
N ALA A 17 6.50 1.31 -5.33
CA ALA A 17 7.89 1.65 -5.10
C ALA A 17 8.20 1.58 -3.61
N VAL A 18 9.07 0.66 -3.24
CA VAL A 18 9.70 0.67 -1.92
C VAL A 18 10.88 1.64 -2.00
N ALA A 19 10.77 2.79 -1.33
CA ALA A 19 11.89 3.71 -1.22
C ALA A 19 12.88 3.16 -0.19
N TYR A 20 13.90 2.44 -0.65
CA TYR A 20 15.08 2.18 0.18
C TYR A 20 15.85 3.49 0.32
N GLY A 21 16.12 3.91 1.55
CA GLY A 21 17.04 4.99 1.83
C GLY A 21 18.44 4.59 1.36
N VAL A 22 18.95 5.24 0.31
CA VAL A 22 20.33 5.08 -0.09
C VAL A 22 21.17 5.86 0.90
N ILE A 23 22.03 5.16 1.66
CA ILE A 23 23.09 5.80 2.43
C ILE A 23 24.13 6.30 1.41
N VAL A 24 24.07 7.59 1.07
CA VAL A 24 25.10 8.24 0.26
C VAL A 24 26.20 8.71 1.22
N PRO A 25 27.48 8.32 1.00
CA PRO A 25 28.56 8.89 1.80
C PRO A 25 28.65 10.40 1.54
N SER A 26 28.57 11.17 2.61
CA SER A 26 28.59 12.63 2.57
C SER A 26 29.92 13.18 2.10
N THR A 27 30.01 13.60 0.84
CA THR A 27 31.05 14.49 0.34
C THR A 27 30.48 15.64 -0.49
N PHE A 28 29.36 16.25 -0.08
CA PHE A 28 28.93 17.55 -0.60
C PHE A 28 28.35 18.40 0.52
N SER A 29 29.13 19.43 0.87
CA SER A 29 28.72 20.52 1.74
C SER A 29 27.72 21.43 1.02
N HIS A 30 26.44 21.27 1.32
CA HIS A 30 25.44 22.34 1.23
C HIS A 30 24.49 22.15 2.39
N ALA A 31 24.51 23.10 3.33
CA ALA A 31 23.65 23.08 4.49
C ALA A 31 22.20 23.32 4.08
N ALA A 32 21.43 22.25 4.01
CA ALA A 32 19.97 22.32 4.08
C ALA A 32 19.55 22.18 5.56
N PRO A 33 18.48 22.85 6.01
CA PRO A 33 18.06 22.75 7.40
C PRO A 33 17.63 21.32 7.69
N ALA A 34 18.37 20.62 8.53
CA ALA A 34 18.02 19.32 9.04
C ALA A 34 16.80 19.45 9.94
N LEU A 35 15.67 18.87 9.55
CA LEU A 35 14.55 18.67 10.43
C LEU A 35 14.83 17.38 11.23
N THR A 36 15.40 17.56 12.42
CA THR A 36 15.64 16.47 13.35
C THR A 36 14.35 16.23 14.14
N TYR A 37 13.67 15.11 13.89
CA TYR A 37 12.52 14.68 14.69
C TYR A 37 12.87 13.39 15.42
N ILE A 38 12.86 13.43 16.72
CA ILE A 38 12.96 12.23 17.58
C ILE A 38 11.66 12.18 18.39
N GLY A 39 10.83 11.16 18.11
CA GLY A 39 9.64 10.90 18.89
C GLY A 39 9.95 9.97 20.05
N ASP A 40 9.61 10.38 21.28
CA ASP A 40 9.55 9.48 22.42
C ASP A 40 8.37 8.53 22.26
N TYR A 41 8.64 7.21 22.21
CA TYR A 41 7.63 6.18 22.37
C TYR A 41 7.46 5.89 23.88
N PRO A 42 6.37 6.27 24.51
CA PRO A 42 6.06 5.73 25.82
C PRO A 42 5.39 4.37 25.66
N HIS A 43 6.08 3.31 26.04
CA HIS A 43 5.45 2.03 26.32
C HIS A 43 4.56 2.17 27.56
N THR A 44 3.37 2.69 27.42
CA THR A 44 2.33 2.58 28.44
C THR A 44 0.94 2.63 27.80
N ASN A 45 0.18 1.58 28.07
CA ASN A 45 -1.26 1.49 27.87
C ASN A 45 -1.95 2.77 28.38
N THR A 46 -2.25 3.70 27.53
CA THR A 46 -3.35 4.66 27.74
C THR A 46 -3.73 5.32 26.41
N HIS A 47 -5.00 5.37 26.14
CA HIS A 47 -5.64 6.19 25.12
C HIS A 47 -5.27 7.66 25.29
N ASN A 48 -4.22 8.14 24.64
CA ASN A 48 -4.03 9.58 24.51
C ASN A 48 -3.16 9.95 23.32
N ILE A 49 -3.85 10.33 22.23
CA ILE A 49 -3.73 11.59 21.52
C ILE A 49 -2.29 12.02 21.24
N TYR A 50 -1.85 11.76 20.03
CA TYR A 50 -0.75 12.49 19.42
C TYR A 50 -1.11 13.97 19.30
N ASN A 51 -0.65 14.75 20.26
CA ASN A 51 -0.64 16.20 20.16
C ASN A 51 0.59 16.61 19.34
N SER A 52 0.37 16.93 18.06
CA SER A 52 1.39 17.30 17.08
C SER A 52 2.15 18.60 17.37
N HIS A 53 2.10 19.12 18.58
CA HIS A 53 2.65 20.44 18.92
C HIS A 53 3.74 20.44 19.98
N ASN A 54 4.25 19.28 20.39
CA ASN A 54 5.38 19.22 21.31
C ASN A 54 6.68 18.90 20.55
N THR A 55 7.11 19.82 19.70
CA THR A 55 8.49 19.85 19.20
C THR A 55 9.42 20.27 20.34
N ARG A 56 9.70 19.35 21.25
CA ARG A 56 10.85 19.50 22.12
C ARG A 56 12.07 19.27 21.24
N ALA A 57 12.77 20.33 20.87
CA ALA A 57 14.05 20.22 20.22
C ALA A 57 14.93 19.31 21.10
N LEU A 58 15.25 18.12 20.61
CA LEU A 58 16.18 17.25 21.31
C LEU A 58 17.56 17.88 21.22
N ASN A 59 18.20 17.98 22.37
CA ASN A 59 19.60 18.38 22.41
C ASN A 59 20.42 17.17 21.96
N ILE A 60 20.80 17.14 20.68
CA ILE A 60 21.62 16.10 20.06
C ILE A 60 22.93 15.90 20.82
N ASP A 61 23.45 16.97 21.46
CA ASP A 61 24.69 16.93 22.22
C ASP A 61 24.65 15.94 23.40
N ASN A 62 23.46 15.54 23.84
CA ASN A 62 23.24 14.58 24.93
C ASN A 62 22.74 13.20 24.43
N ALA A 63 22.60 12.97 23.13
CA ALA A 63 22.13 11.71 22.59
C ALA A 63 23.32 10.77 22.35
N ASN A 64 23.23 9.52 22.87
CA ASN A 64 24.23 8.50 22.57
C ASN A 64 24.14 7.93 21.15
N ALA A 65 22.95 8.04 20.54
CA ALA A 65 22.67 7.64 19.16
C ALA A 65 21.41 8.38 18.67
N TRP A 66 21.34 8.63 17.39
CA TRP A 66 20.15 9.22 16.75
C TRP A 66 19.97 8.65 15.33
N LEU A 67 18.76 8.74 14.82
CA LEU A 67 18.42 8.50 13.43
C LEU A 67 18.24 9.84 12.73
N GLU A 68 18.94 10.02 11.61
CA GLU A 68 18.75 11.17 10.73
C GLU A 68 17.98 10.74 9.48
N VAL A 69 16.84 11.39 9.25
CA VAL A 69 15.97 11.10 8.09
C VAL A 69 16.02 12.28 7.13
N ASP A 70 16.55 12.04 5.93
CA ASP A 70 16.59 13.04 4.86
C ASP A 70 15.25 13.04 4.11
N ALA A 71 14.34 13.92 4.54
CA ALA A 71 13.02 14.07 3.93
C ALA A 71 13.10 14.68 2.51
N VAL A 72 14.16 15.45 2.19
CA VAL A 72 14.36 16.01 0.84
C VAL A 72 14.73 14.90 -0.12
N ALA A 73 15.72 14.08 0.23
CA ALA A 73 16.10 12.92 -0.59
C ALA A 73 14.93 11.95 -0.80
N TYR A 74 14.09 11.76 0.23
CA TYR A 74 12.87 10.97 0.08
C TYR A 74 11.90 11.58 -0.93
N GLY A 75 11.69 12.90 -0.91
CA GLY A 75 10.89 13.63 -1.88
C GLY A 75 11.45 13.54 -3.31
N ASP A 76 12.76 13.69 -3.45
CA ASP A 76 13.44 13.56 -4.74
C ASP A 76 13.27 12.16 -5.34
N ASN A 77 13.28 11.10 -4.50
CA ASN A 77 13.02 9.73 -4.92
C ASN A 77 11.56 9.55 -5.43
N ILE A 78 10.59 10.21 -4.80
CA ILE A 78 9.19 10.22 -5.29
C ILE A 78 9.12 10.85 -6.68
N GLU A 79 9.76 12.01 -6.88
CA GLU A 79 9.75 12.69 -8.17
C GLU A 79 10.52 11.91 -9.26
N ALA A 80 11.66 11.33 -8.91
CA ALA A 80 12.41 10.47 -9.83
C ALA A 80 11.57 9.27 -10.30
N MET A 81 10.86 8.62 -9.37
CA MET A 81 9.95 7.52 -9.71
C MET A 81 8.79 8.02 -10.59
N ARG A 82 8.18 9.15 -10.25
CA ARG A 82 7.10 9.75 -11.04
C ARG A 82 7.55 10.06 -12.47
N HIS A 83 8.75 10.62 -12.61
CA HIS A 83 9.35 10.89 -13.92
C HIS A 83 9.57 9.60 -14.71
N HIS A 84 10.08 8.56 -14.06
CA HIS A 84 10.31 7.26 -14.69
C HIS A 84 9.00 6.61 -15.16
N LEU A 85 7.93 6.71 -14.38
CA LEU A 85 6.60 6.19 -14.72
C LEU A 85 5.92 6.94 -15.86
N ASN A 86 6.31 8.20 -16.11
CA ASN A 86 5.80 9.03 -17.21
C ASN A 86 4.27 8.99 -17.37
N GLY A 87 3.53 9.02 -16.27
CA GLY A 87 2.07 9.00 -16.24
C GLY A 87 1.43 7.63 -16.57
N GLN A 88 2.22 6.57 -16.74
CA GLN A 88 1.70 5.23 -17.07
C GLN A 88 1.16 4.48 -15.84
N ALA A 89 1.57 4.91 -14.64
CA ALA A 89 1.11 4.34 -13.38
C ALA A 89 1.14 5.40 -12.27
N GLU A 90 0.40 5.13 -11.20
CA GLU A 90 0.44 5.93 -9.98
C GLU A 90 1.43 5.34 -8.97
N ILE A 91 1.96 6.20 -8.10
CA ILE A 91 2.81 5.79 -6.98
C ILE A 91 1.91 5.46 -5.78
N CYS A 92 2.19 4.34 -5.13
CA CYS A 92 1.73 4.06 -3.78
C CYS A 92 2.94 3.95 -2.86
N ALA A 93 3.12 4.88 -1.92
CA ALA A 93 4.24 4.86 -1.00
C ALA A 93 4.02 3.81 0.09
N ILE A 94 4.92 2.84 0.20
CA ILE A 94 4.83 1.78 1.21
C ILE A 94 5.49 2.23 2.50
N LEU A 95 4.65 2.46 3.53
CA LEU A 95 5.05 3.00 4.84
C LEU A 95 4.82 1.99 5.97
N LYS A 96 4.68 0.71 5.65
CA LYS A 96 4.54 -0.36 6.65
C LYS A 96 5.74 -0.45 7.58
N ALA A 97 5.56 -1.07 8.75
CA ALA A 97 6.58 -1.22 9.77
C ALA A 97 7.24 0.11 10.17
N ASP A 98 6.37 1.11 10.47
CA ASP A 98 6.77 2.47 10.80
C ASP A 98 7.69 3.09 9.72
N ALA A 99 7.25 2.97 8.45
CA ALA A 99 8.03 3.36 7.28
C ALA A 99 9.42 2.68 7.24
N TYR A 100 9.45 1.37 7.50
CA TYR A 100 10.69 0.57 7.60
C TYR A 100 11.70 1.12 8.62
N GLY A 101 11.21 1.71 9.72
CA GLY A 101 12.00 2.27 10.79
C GLY A 101 12.41 3.73 10.59
N PHE A 102 12.05 4.36 9.47
CA PHE A 102 12.25 5.81 9.29
C PHE A 102 11.26 6.66 10.08
N GLY A 103 10.19 6.05 10.59
CA GLY A 103 9.10 6.73 11.25
C GLY A 103 8.06 7.28 10.24
N ILE A 104 6.88 6.67 10.20
CA ILE A 104 5.80 7.14 9.31
C ILE A 104 5.45 8.60 9.59
N ASN A 105 5.53 9.00 10.85
CA ASN A 105 5.28 10.37 11.28
C ASN A 105 6.28 11.37 10.65
N ASN A 106 7.53 10.95 10.41
CA ASN A 106 8.56 11.77 9.79
C ASN A 106 8.35 11.92 8.27
N LEU A 107 7.83 10.89 7.61
CA LEU A 107 7.69 10.88 6.16
C LEU A 107 6.33 11.39 5.66
N MET A 108 5.27 11.35 6.48
CA MET A 108 3.94 11.81 6.06
C MET A 108 3.89 13.24 5.52
N PRO A 109 4.60 14.24 6.10
CA PRO A 109 4.63 15.58 5.53
C PRO A 109 5.13 15.60 4.09
N THR A 110 6.22 14.88 3.79
CA THR A 110 6.79 14.78 2.43
C THR A 110 5.87 14.04 1.47
N VAL A 111 5.27 12.94 1.91
CA VAL A 111 4.27 12.19 1.13
C VAL A 111 3.11 13.11 0.71
N MET A 112 2.62 13.93 1.63
CA MET A 112 1.53 14.87 1.39
C MET A 112 1.96 16.03 0.49
N GLN A 113 3.14 16.60 0.72
CA GLN A 113 3.72 17.69 -0.09
C GLN A 113 3.85 17.28 -1.56
N HIS A 114 4.28 16.04 -1.81
CA HIS A 114 4.41 15.47 -3.14
C HIS A 114 3.10 14.91 -3.71
N ASN A 115 1.96 15.11 -3.04
CA ASN A 115 0.65 14.66 -3.49
C ASN A 115 0.63 13.17 -3.87
N VAL A 116 1.25 12.32 -3.06
CA VAL A 116 1.21 10.87 -3.28
C VAL A 116 -0.22 10.38 -3.02
N PRO A 117 -0.90 9.77 -4.01
CA PRO A 117 -2.32 9.48 -3.91
C PRO A 117 -2.65 8.26 -3.05
N CYS A 118 -1.66 7.43 -2.76
CA CYS A 118 -1.82 6.14 -2.10
C CYS A 118 -0.66 5.86 -1.14
N ILE A 119 -0.97 5.28 0.02
CA ILE A 119 0.03 4.69 0.92
C ILE A 119 -0.32 3.24 1.24
N GLY A 120 0.72 2.42 1.44
CA GLY A 120 0.60 1.04 1.89
C GLY A 120 1.09 0.88 3.33
N ILE A 121 0.26 0.31 4.18
CA ILE A 121 0.50 0.15 5.63
C ILE A 121 0.32 -1.30 6.08
N SER A 122 0.73 -1.61 7.30
CA SER A 122 0.55 -2.92 7.92
C SER A 122 -0.29 -2.90 9.20
N SER A 123 -0.34 -1.79 9.94
CA SER A 123 -1.00 -1.72 11.24
C SER A 123 -2.07 -0.61 11.30
N ASN A 124 -3.00 -0.74 12.26
CA ASN A 124 -4.00 0.30 12.50
C ASN A 124 -3.37 1.56 13.10
N GLU A 125 -2.24 1.44 13.78
CA GLU A 125 -1.52 2.59 14.30
C GLU A 125 -1.00 3.46 13.15
N GLU A 126 -0.40 2.86 12.13
CA GLU A 126 0.05 3.58 10.93
C GLU A 126 -1.10 4.30 10.22
N ILE A 127 -2.31 3.69 10.20
CA ILE A 127 -3.52 4.35 9.68
C ILE A 127 -3.85 5.61 10.49
N ARG A 128 -3.86 5.50 11.82
CA ARG A 128 -4.17 6.62 12.69
C ARG A 128 -3.17 7.76 12.53
N ILE A 129 -1.88 7.44 12.44
CA ILE A 129 -0.84 8.44 12.20
C ILE A 129 -1.08 9.14 10.86
N ALA A 130 -1.28 8.40 9.77
CA ALA A 130 -1.53 9.01 8.46
C ALA A 130 -2.77 9.92 8.48
N ARG A 131 -3.87 9.47 9.07
CA ARG A 131 -5.10 10.27 9.18
C ARG A 131 -4.96 11.47 10.13
N SER A 132 -4.15 11.39 11.19
CA SER A 132 -3.87 12.51 12.08
C SER A 132 -3.10 13.64 11.41
N HIS A 133 -2.23 13.33 10.44
CA HIS A 133 -1.61 14.32 9.56
C HIS A 133 -2.59 14.96 8.56
N GLY A 134 -3.84 14.49 8.50
CA GLY A 134 -4.83 14.98 7.55
C GLY A 134 -4.77 14.32 6.17
N TYR A 135 -4.00 13.24 6.01
CA TYR A 135 -3.92 12.52 4.74
C TYR A 135 -5.29 12.03 4.28
N LYS A 136 -5.70 12.42 3.07
CA LYS A 136 -6.99 12.09 2.46
C LYS A 136 -6.89 11.06 1.33
N GLY A 137 -5.67 10.71 0.94
CA GLY A 137 -5.42 9.70 -0.08
C GLY A 137 -5.85 8.29 0.34
N ARG A 138 -5.72 7.37 -0.57
CA ARG A 138 -6.02 5.95 -0.36
C ARG A 138 -5.03 5.34 0.63
N ILE A 139 -5.53 4.48 1.49
CA ILE A 139 -4.70 3.68 2.40
C ILE A 139 -4.98 2.21 2.10
N MET A 140 -3.97 1.49 1.63
CA MET A 140 -4.03 0.06 1.40
C MET A 140 -3.34 -0.68 2.54
N ARG A 141 -4.00 -1.68 3.09
CA ARG A 141 -3.30 -2.65 3.94
C ARG A 141 -2.59 -3.67 3.07
N VAL A 142 -1.29 -3.85 3.28
CA VAL A 142 -0.44 -4.71 2.43
C VAL A 142 -0.16 -6.09 3.05
N ARG A 143 -0.98 -6.50 4.00
CA ARG A 143 -1.01 -7.85 4.59
C ARG A 143 -2.43 -8.25 4.97
N ALA A 144 -2.64 -9.54 5.23
CA ALA A 144 -3.91 -9.98 5.85
C ALA A 144 -4.08 -9.38 7.25
N ALA A 145 -5.28 -8.88 7.54
CA ALA A 145 -5.65 -8.33 8.83
C ALA A 145 -6.36 -9.37 9.71
N THR A 146 -6.27 -9.19 11.02
CA THR A 146 -7.14 -9.88 11.98
C THR A 146 -8.55 -9.27 11.97
N ASN A 147 -9.53 -10.00 12.50
CA ASN A 147 -10.91 -9.51 12.59
C ASN A 147 -11.01 -8.18 13.35
N ALA A 148 -10.31 -8.07 14.48
CA ALA A 148 -10.29 -6.85 15.29
C ALA A 148 -9.67 -5.66 14.54
N GLU A 149 -8.63 -5.90 13.75
CA GLU A 149 -8.02 -4.86 12.92
C GLU A 149 -8.97 -4.38 11.83
N ILE A 150 -9.71 -5.29 11.19
CA ILE A 150 -10.71 -4.93 10.17
C ILE A 150 -11.84 -4.09 10.80
N GLU A 151 -12.38 -4.53 11.94
CA GLU A 151 -13.46 -3.80 12.65
C GLU A 151 -13.04 -2.37 13.00
N ASP A 152 -11.86 -2.20 13.58
CA ASP A 152 -11.33 -0.90 13.97
C ASP A 152 -10.99 -0.02 12.74
N ALA A 153 -10.48 -0.61 11.66
CA ALA A 153 -10.06 0.12 10.46
C ALA A 153 -11.21 0.62 9.57
N MET A 154 -12.42 0.05 9.68
CA MET A 154 -13.57 0.43 8.85
C MET A 154 -13.94 1.92 8.92
N GLN A 155 -13.62 2.60 10.01
CA GLN A 155 -13.90 4.02 10.18
C GLN A 155 -12.95 4.92 9.38
N TYR A 156 -11.79 4.40 8.99
CA TYR A 156 -10.72 5.16 8.30
C TYR A 156 -10.73 4.98 6.79
N GLY A 157 -11.63 4.15 6.24
CA GLY A 157 -11.73 3.92 4.80
C GLY A 157 -10.51 3.21 4.22
N VAL A 158 -9.98 2.22 4.93
CA VAL A 158 -8.86 1.39 4.49
C VAL A 158 -9.32 0.40 3.44
N GLU A 159 -8.48 0.19 2.42
CA GLU A 159 -8.64 -0.86 1.43
C GLU A 159 -7.90 -2.10 1.94
N GLU A 160 -8.64 -3.15 2.29
CA GLU A 160 -8.08 -4.35 2.93
C GLU A 160 -7.50 -5.32 1.90
N LEU A 161 -6.52 -6.13 2.30
CA LEU A 161 -5.99 -7.21 1.48
C LEU A 161 -6.70 -8.52 1.82
N ILE A 162 -7.37 -9.14 0.84
CA ILE A 162 -8.09 -10.40 0.99
C ILE A 162 -7.50 -11.45 0.06
N GLY A 163 -7.02 -12.55 0.63
CA GLY A 163 -6.34 -13.63 -0.09
C GLY A 163 -6.98 -15.01 0.07
N SER A 164 -8.18 -15.12 0.68
CA SER A 164 -8.90 -16.39 0.78
C SER A 164 -10.39 -16.19 0.95
N LEU A 165 -11.18 -17.21 0.56
CA LEU A 165 -12.63 -17.21 0.74
C LEU A 165 -13.01 -17.04 2.22
N LYS A 166 -12.31 -17.75 3.13
CA LYS A 166 -12.59 -17.66 4.57
C LYS A 166 -12.39 -16.25 5.12
N GLN A 167 -11.32 -15.57 4.72
CA GLN A 167 -11.08 -14.18 5.11
C GLN A 167 -12.16 -13.25 4.56
N ALA A 168 -12.57 -13.46 3.30
CA ALA A 168 -13.63 -12.67 2.67
C ALA A 168 -14.98 -12.85 3.37
N GLU A 169 -15.36 -14.08 3.71
CA GLU A 169 -16.58 -14.38 4.47
C GLU A 169 -16.63 -13.61 5.80
N ILE A 170 -15.52 -13.66 6.55
CA ILE A 170 -15.41 -12.94 7.81
C ILE A 170 -15.51 -11.43 7.60
N ALA A 171 -14.75 -10.86 6.65
CA ALA A 171 -14.78 -9.43 6.35
C ALA A 171 -16.19 -8.98 5.92
N ASN A 172 -16.88 -9.77 5.10
CA ASN A 172 -18.24 -9.49 4.65
C ASN A 172 -19.24 -9.48 5.84
N GLU A 173 -19.14 -10.43 6.77
CA GLU A 173 -20.00 -10.45 7.95
C GLU A 173 -19.72 -9.28 8.90
N LEU A 174 -18.46 -8.91 9.10
CA LEU A 174 -18.08 -7.74 9.89
C LEU A 174 -18.61 -6.45 9.26
N ALA A 175 -18.48 -6.30 7.95
CA ALA A 175 -19.00 -5.16 7.21
C ALA A 175 -20.52 -5.07 7.30
N LYS A 176 -21.22 -6.19 7.09
CA LYS A 176 -22.68 -6.31 7.24
C LYS A 176 -23.14 -5.90 8.62
N LYS A 177 -22.51 -6.42 9.67
CA LYS A 177 -22.81 -6.08 11.06
C LYS A 177 -22.63 -4.60 11.36
N ALA A 178 -21.64 -3.97 10.74
CA ALA A 178 -21.35 -2.54 10.88
C ALA A 178 -22.23 -1.64 9.97
N GLY A 179 -23.04 -2.22 9.08
CA GLY A 179 -23.82 -1.47 8.07
C GLY A 179 -22.92 -0.72 7.07
N LYS A 180 -21.77 -1.28 6.72
CA LYS A 180 -20.77 -0.68 5.86
C LYS A 180 -20.36 -1.63 4.73
N ASN A 181 -19.66 -1.09 3.75
CA ASN A 181 -18.90 -1.87 2.78
C ASN A 181 -17.40 -1.72 3.06
N ILE A 182 -16.66 -2.80 2.84
CA ILE A 182 -15.20 -2.82 2.89
C ILE A 182 -14.67 -2.85 1.46
N LYS A 183 -13.86 -1.86 1.10
CA LYS A 183 -13.05 -1.90 -0.11
C LYS A 183 -11.90 -2.87 0.06
N PHE A 184 -11.64 -3.68 -0.96
CA PHE A 184 -10.55 -4.65 -0.84
C PHE A 184 -9.78 -4.85 -2.15
N HIS A 185 -8.53 -5.28 -1.99
CA HIS A 185 -7.69 -5.80 -3.05
C HIS A 185 -7.62 -7.32 -2.94
N MET A 186 -7.94 -8.01 -4.03
CA MET A 186 -7.79 -9.47 -4.06
C MET A 186 -6.32 -9.82 -4.27
N ALA A 187 -5.73 -10.56 -3.34
CA ALA A 187 -4.39 -11.08 -3.47
C ALA A 187 -4.41 -12.37 -4.30
N LEU A 188 -3.61 -12.41 -5.36
CA LEU A 188 -3.37 -13.62 -6.16
C LEU A 188 -1.96 -14.15 -5.88
N ASN A 189 -1.81 -15.47 -5.78
CA ASN A 189 -0.51 -16.11 -5.65
C ASN A 189 0.12 -16.39 -7.02
N ALA A 190 0.20 -15.36 -7.87
CA ALA A 190 0.68 -15.49 -9.23
C ALA A 190 2.21 -15.53 -9.36
N GLY A 191 2.90 -15.03 -8.36
CA GLY A 191 4.36 -15.07 -8.28
C GLY A 191 4.92 -16.37 -7.72
N GLY A 192 4.05 -17.27 -7.23
CA GLY A 192 4.47 -18.58 -6.69
C GLY A 192 5.10 -18.51 -5.30
N MET A 193 4.81 -17.45 -4.53
CA MET A 193 5.41 -17.24 -3.20
C MET A 193 4.89 -18.16 -2.11
N ASP A 194 3.73 -18.77 -2.28
CA ASP A 194 2.98 -19.48 -1.23
C ASP A 194 2.78 -18.67 0.07
N ARG A 195 2.96 -17.35 -0.02
CA ARG A 195 2.95 -16.46 1.13
C ARG A 195 1.54 -15.96 1.47
N ASN A 196 0.81 -15.51 0.48
CA ASN A 196 -0.59 -15.14 0.57
C ASN A 196 -1.22 -15.10 -0.83
N GLY A 197 -2.53 -15.14 -0.89
CA GLY A 197 -3.25 -14.99 -2.13
C GLY A 197 -3.85 -16.28 -2.65
N ILE A 198 -4.77 -16.11 -3.57
CA ILE A 198 -5.51 -17.19 -4.21
C ILE A 198 -4.70 -17.71 -5.38
N ASP A 199 -4.42 -19.02 -5.40
CA ASP A 199 -3.78 -19.69 -6.54
C ASP A 199 -4.82 -20.03 -7.60
N LEU A 200 -4.89 -19.23 -8.64
CA LEU A 200 -5.84 -19.45 -9.74
C LEU A 200 -5.43 -20.57 -10.70
N SER A 201 -4.34 -21.29 -10.46
CA SER A 201 -4.05 -22.54 -11.16
C SER A 201 -4.95 -23.71 -10.69
N VAL A 202 -5.58 -23.55 -9.51
CA VAL A 202 -6.45 -24.55 -8.89
C VAL A 202 -7.91 -24.23 -9.16
N ASN A 203 -8.63 -25.10 -9.86
CA ASN A 203 -10.03 -24.87 -10.26
C ASN A 203 -10.96 -24.51 -9.11
N ARG A 204 -10.81 -25.15 -7.94
CA ARG A 204 -11.62 -24.82 -6.76
C ARG A 204 -11.39 -23.38 -6.31
N LEU A 205 -10.14 -22.94 -6.30
CA LEU A 205 -9.79 -21.59 -5.87
C LEU A 205 -10.20 -20.52 -6.90
N GLN A 206 -10.35 -20.89 -8.17
CA GLN A 206 -11.00 -20.03 -9.17
C GLN A 206 -12.47 -19.76 -8.80
N GLN A 207 -13.21 -20.76 -8.35
CA GLN A 207 -14.60 -20.60 -7.91
C GLN A 207 -14.67 -19.76 -6.64
N ASP A 208 -13.74 -19.95 -5.70
CA ASP A 208 -13.63 -19.15 -4.49
C ASP A 208 -13.39 -17.66 -4.84
N ALA A 209 -12.49 -17.37 -5.77
CA ALA A 209 -12.23 -16.00 -6.24
C ALA A 209 -13.49 -15.33 -6.83
N ILE A 210 -14.23 -16.04 -7.68
CA ILE A 210 -15.50 -15.54 -8.23
C ILE A 210 -16.53 -15.32 -7.12
N ALA A 211 -16.62 -16.22 -6.15
CA ALA A 211 -17.57 -16.09 -5.02
C ALA A 211 -17.27 -14.85 -4.18
N ILE A 212 -16.01 -14.56 -3.93
CA ILE A 212 -15.58 -13.36 -3.19
C ILE A 212 -16.07 -12.07 -3.87
N THR A 213 -15.97 -11.98 -5.19
CA THR A 213 -16.39 -10.76 -5.93
C THR A 213 -17.90 -10.51 -5.90
N LYS A 214 -18.70 -11.51 -5.45
CA LYS A 214 -20.17 -11.42 -5.36
C LYS A 214 -20.67 -11.13 -3.96
N MET A 215 -19.79 -10.96 -2.99
CA MET A 215 -20.18 -10.68 -1.60
C MET A 215 -20.71 -9.25 -1.46
N SER A 216 -21.90 -9.11 -0.89
CA SER A 216 -22.70 -7.88 -0.93
C SER A 216 -22.12 -6.70 -0.13
N ASN A 217 -21.24 -6.97 0.82
CA ASN A 217 -20.62 -5.92 1.66
C ASN A 217 -19.10 -5.79 1.42
N LEU A 218 -18.63 -6.36 0.30
CA LEU A 218 -17.24 -6.24 -0.14
C LEU A 218 -17.19 -5.60 -1.53
N ASP A 219 -16.44 -4.50 -1.65
CA ASP A 219 -16.22 -3.80 -2.93
C ASP A 219 -14.80 -4.08 -3.42
N ILE A 220 -14.67 -4.90 -4.47
CA ILE A 220 -13.36 -5.13 -5.07
C ILE A 220 -12.89 -3.86 -5.78
N VAL A 221 -11.76 -3.30 -5.33
CA VAL A 221 -11.16 -2.09 -5.89
C VAL A 221 -9.78 -2.33 -6.48
N GLY A 222 -9.25 -3.54 -6.33
CA GLY A 222 -7.97 -3.89 -6.93
C GLY A 222 -7.68 -5.38 -6.90
N ILE A 223 -6.65 -5.75 -7.66
CA ILE A 223 -6.08 -7.09 -7.71
C ILE A 223 -4.57 -6.95 -7.61
N MET A 224 -3.95 -7.76 -6.78
CA MET A 224 -2.52 -7.66 -6.54
C MET A 224 -1.83 -9.03 -6.51
N THR A 225 -0.54 -9.01 -6.73
CA THR A 225 0.37 -10.11 -6.40
C THR A 225 1.64 -9.56 -5.76
N HIS A 226 2.36 -10.40 -5.03
CA HIS A 226 3.69 -10.09 -4.51
C HIS A 226 4.69 -11.04 -5.13
N PHE A 227 5.76 -10.50 -5.75
CA PHE A 227 6.79 -11.34 -6.35
C PHE A 227 7.69 -11.96 -5.27
N PRO A 228 8.08 -13.24 -5.43
CA PRO A 228 8.91 -13.94 -4.44
C PRO A 228 10.36 -13.49 -4.45
N GLU A 229 10.85 -13.13 -5.61
CA GLU A 229 12.24 -12.87 -5.89
C GLU A 229 12.39 -11.50 -6.55
N GLU A 230 13.59 -10.92 -6.41
CA GLU A 230 13.96 -9.67 -7.07
C GLU A 230 14.71 -9.91 -8.39
N ASP A 231 14.93 -11.20 -8.76
CA ASP A 231 15.53 -11.54 -10.04
C ASP A 231 14.63 -11.14 -11.20
N ARG A 232 15.24 -10.51 -12.21
CA ARG A 232 14.51 -9.94 -13.34
C ARG A 232 13.70 -10.97 -14.12
N GLU A 233 14.23 -12.18 -14.31
CA GLU A 233 13.55 -13.22 -15.11
C GLU A 233 12.34 -13.76 -14.35
N ASP A 234 12.47 -14.00 -13.05
CA ASP A 234 11.39 -14.46 -12.18
C ASP A 234 10.30 -13.40 -12.04
N VAL A 235 10.66 -12.12 -11.88
CA VAL A 235 9.69 -11.01 -11.89
C VAL A 235 8.93 -10.96 -13.21
N LEU A 236 9.58 -11.07 -14.35
CA LEU A 236 8.91 -11.05 -15.66
C LEU A 236 7.99 -12.25 -15.87
N LYS A 237 8.39 -13.44 -15.40
CA LYS A 237 7.56 -14.66 -15.41
C LYS A 237 6.33 -14.50 -14.52
N GLY A 238 6.54 -14.03 -13.28
CA GLY A 238 5.47 -13.75 -12.33
C GLY A 238 4.49 -12.71 -12.86
N LEU A 239 4.99 -11.63 -13.45
CA LEU A 239 4.17 -10.57 -14.06
C LEU A 239 3.32 -11.10 -15.21
N LYS A 240 3.88 -11.97 -16.07
CA LYS A 240 3.14 -12.61 -17.16
C LYS A 240 1.98 -13.47 -16.63
N THR A 241 2.27 -14.29 -15.61
CA THR A 241 1.26 -15.14 -14.96
C THR A 241 0.18 -14.27 -14.29
N PHE A 242 0.59 -13.24 -13.56
CA PHE A 242 -0.33 -12.32 -12.91
C PHE A 242 -1.27 -11.64 -13.89
N LYS A 243 -0.75 -11.13 -15.01
CA LYS A 243 -1.59 -10.53 -16.07
C LYS A 243 -2.61 -11.52 -16.60
N GLN A 244 -2.21 -12.75 -16.92
CA GLN A 244 -3.11 -13.78 -17.42
C GLN A 244 -4.21 -14.12 -16.40
N GLN A 245 -3.85 -14.27 -15.15
CA GLN A 245 -4.80 -14.59 -14.07
C GLN A 245 -5.75 -13.43 -13.79
N THR A 246 -5.24 -12.19 -13.82
CA THR A 246 -6.06 -10.98 -13.67
C THR A 246 -7.07 -10.85 -14.81
N ASP A 247 -6.64 -11.00 -16.06
CA ASP A 247 -7.51 -10.91 -17.24
C ASP A 247 -8.60 -11.98 -17.18
N TRP A 248 -8.23 -13.20 -16.76
CA TRP A 248 -9.19 -14.28 -16.56
C TRP A 248 -10.23 -13.92 -15.48
N LEU A 249 -9.79 -13.44 -14.32
CA LEU A 249 -10.68 -13.11 -13.20
C LEU A 249 -11.63 -11.96 -13.56
N VAL A 250 -11.12 -10.90 -14.18
CA VAL A 250 -11.91 -9.76 -14.64
C VAL A 250 -13.03 -10.23 -15.56
N LYS A 251 -12.70 -11.10 -16.53
CA LYS A 251 -13.69 -11.67 -17.46
C LYS A 251 -14.67 -12.63 -16.76
N ALA A 252 -14.17 -13.58 -15.97
CA ALA A 252 -14.97 -14.62 -15.34
C ALA A 252 -15.96 -14.06 -14.29
N ALA A 253 -15.56 -13.02 -13.57
CA ALA A 253 -16.40 -12.36 -12.57
C ALA A 253 -17.17 -11.14 -13.12
N ASN A 254 -17.01 -10.82 -14.41
CA ASN A 254 -17.62 -9.66 -15.08
C ASN A 254 -17.31 -8.32 -14.35
N LEU A 255 -16.05 -8.12 -14.00
CA LEU A 255 -15.57 -6.93 -13.32
C LEU A 255 -15.31 -5.80 -14.32
N ASP A 256 -15.54 -4.56 -13.90
CA ASP A 256 -15.14 -3.39 -14.67
C ASP A 256 -13.64 -3.11 -14.45
N ARG A 257 -12.83 -3.38 -15.49
CA ARG A 257 -11.36 -3.22 -15.43
C ARG A 257 -10.91 -1.80 -15.14
N GLU A 258 -11.67 -0.79 -15.57
CA GLU A 258 -11.32 0.63 -15.39
C GLU A 258 -11.44 1.06 -13.92
N ASN A 259 -12.27 0.38 -13.16
CA ASN A 259 -12.47 0.63 -11.73
C ASN A 259 -11.51 -0.16 -10.82
N LEU A 260 -10.57 -0.91 -11.40
CA LEU A 260 -9.64 -1.75 -10.65
C LEU A 260 -8.21 -1.22 -10.70
N THR A 261 -7.61 -1.07 -9.53
CA THR A 261 -6.17 -0.90 -9.39
C THR A 261 -5.48 -2.26 -9.53
N ILE A 262 -4.64 -2.43 -10.55
CA ILE A 262 -3.83 -3.64 -10.71
C ILE A 262 -2.42 -3.30 -10.26
N HIS A 263 -1.89 -4.03 -9.28
CA HIS A 263 -0.57 -3.74 -8.76
C HIS A 263 0.20 -5.01 -8.39
N ALA A 264 1.53 -4.89 -8.44
CA ALA A 264 2.46 -5.95 -8.12
C ALA A 264 3.71 -5.36 -7.46
N ALA A 265 4.36 -6.10 -6.55
CA ALA A 265 5.55 -5.68 -5.83
C ALA A 265 6.44 -6.89 -5.52
#